data_2a97edea5c811a8207ce11fd57b9862b
#
_entry.id   2a97edea5c811a8207ce11fd57b9862b
#
_cell.length_a   1.000
_cell.length_b   1.000
_cell.length_c   1.000
_cell.angle_alpha   90.00
_cell.angle_beta   90.00
_cell.angle_gamma   90.00
#
_symmetry.space_group_name_H-M   'P 1'
#
loop_
_entity.id
_entity.type
_entity.pdbx_description
1 polymer ?
#
loop_
_entity_poly.entity_id
_entity_poly.type
_entity_poly.pdbx_seq_one_letter_code
_entity_poly.pdbx_strand_id
1 'polypeptide(L)'
;MQFNIKNIDLILEKDIIKKYRRQIIKWIQTKEFEENYSHFLYPPLLNPKNVDYCQISPEVSWELNLPLPPFYRFVYWGSHGCGNTAFGVFLAKYGGYNFYSTNENDGRKVYISLFKDMISKRHLLKKDKFGYLAIRNYVDGNEHEKFHFLMHSSSAINLVRDPISCLKHYIGMKRYYNKSIRRFNLTFDPKDIFKELVGYSCGNEIKKTPSLEAIESWIDFRYKCFHDGQLIQEMKNIKETIVIDMREIVGKNSFNTMQNIARYYKLKTKFYDDGTMQEKVAEYEGILPLTLYVHPSDIKDFYNGNNLKSIDGIDIFITTHYWLPFNGFVPYETQSRFEGVVFPEKVEDITKYILNYQHDKIIICVRKGDFKKIKKSNKLYKAIQQYIIKLIPYIEKQKDIEEKKKIHERDILEFFNKNKTLCAKFKNILDIHL
;
A
#
# COMPACT_ATOMS: atom_id res chain seq x y z
N MET A 1 17.52 -30.18 2.99
CA MET A 1 18.32 -30.75 1.86
C MET A 1 19.61 -29.94 1.78
N GLN A 2 20.76 -30.52 2.05
CA GLN A 2 22.05 -29.82 1.90
C GLN A 2 22.28 -29.54 0.40
N PHE A 3 22.77 -28.34 0.08
CA PHE A 3 23.19 -27.99 -1.27
C PHE A 3 24.23 -29.00 -1.75
N ASN A 4 23.84 -29.84 -2.72
CA ASN A 4 24.74 -30.87 -3.21
C ASN A 4 25.57 -30.26 -4.34
N ILE A 5 26.87 -30.13 -4.12
CA ILE A 5 27.86 -29.64 -5.09
C ILE A 5 27.74 -30.41 -6.44
N LYS A 6 27.23 -31.65 -6.43
CA LYS A 6 26.96 -32.41 -7.66
C LYS A 6 25.97 -31.78 -8.63
N ASN A 7 25.07 -30.89 -8.15
CA ASN A 7 24.13 -30.17 -9.02
C ASN A 7 24.71 -28.87 -9.60
N ILE A 8 25.93 -28.50 -9.19
CA ILE A 8 26.52 -27.24 -9.65
C ILE A 8 26.82 -27.26 -11.14
N ASP A 9 27.22 -28.40 -11.68
CA ASP A 9 27.51 -28.54 -13.13
C ASP A 9 26.26 -28.26 -13.97
N LEU A 10 25.09 -28.77 -13.58
CA LEU A 10 23.82 -28.47 -14.23
C LEU A 10 23.45 -26.97 -14.14
N ILE A 11 23.76 -26.33 -13.02
CA ILE A 11 23.54 -24.90 -12.86
C ILE A 11 24.49 -24.10 -13.76
N LEU A 12 25.77 -24.51 -13.82
CA LEU A 12 26.80 -23.82 -14.61
C LEU A 12 26.60 -23.97 -16.14
N GLU A 13 25.80 -24.91 -16.59
CA GLU A 13 25.44 -25.09 -18.00
C GLU A 13 24.35 -24.11 -18.47
N LYS A 14 23.63 -23.46 -17.57
CA LYS A 14 22.64 -22.45 -17.95
C LYS A 14 23.31 -21.28 -18.68
N ASP A 15 22.91 -21.02 -19.90
CA ASP A 15 23.49 -19.98 -20.76
C ASP A 15 23.50 -18.60 -20.10
N ILE A 16 22.45 -18.28 -19.34
CA ILE A 16 22.29 -16.98 -18.68
C ILE A 16 23.38 -16.68 -17.65
N ILE A 17 23.98 -17.70 -17.03
CA ILE A 17 25.04 -17.55 -16.00
C ILE A 17 26.41 -18.06 -16.45
N LYS A 18 26.53 -18.63 -17.63
CA LYS A 18 27.75 -19.23 -18.17
C LYS A 18 28.96 -18.29 -18.12
N LYS A 19 28.75 -17.00 -18.38
CA LYS A 19 29.79 -15.98 -18.28
C LYS A 19 30.36 -15.81 -16.87
N TYR A 20 29.65 -16.22 -15.82
CA TYR A 20 30.10 -16.14 -14.42
C TYR A 20 30.79 -17.40 -13.92
N ARG A 21 30.89 -18.47 -14.74
CA ARG A 21 31.39 -19.78 -14.33
C ARG A 21 32.68 -19.74 -13.52
N ARG A 22 33.68 -18.99 -13.99
CA ARG A 22 34.97 -18.86 -13.29
C ARG A 22 34.84 -18.20 -11.92
N GLN A 23 34.00 -17.17 -11.83
CA GLN A 23 33.76 -16.44 -10.58
C GLN A 23 33.01 -17.31 -9.58
N ILE A 24 32.02 -18.07 -10.05
CA ILE A 24 31.25 -19.01 -9.23
C ILE A 24 32.18 -20.05 -8.62
N ILE A 25 32.99 -20.76 -9.46
CA ILE A 25 33.93 -21.78 -8.99
C ILE A 25 34.89 -21.21 -7.95
N LYS A 26 35.47 -20.03 -8.21
CA LYS A 26 36.35 -19.36 -7.25
C LYS A 26 35.66 -19.04 -5.93
N TRP A 27 34.41 -18.57 -5.98
CA TRP A 27 33.65 -18.15 -4.81
C TRP A 27 33.27 -19.34 -3.92
N ILE A 28 32.70 -20.41 -4.50
CA ILE A 28 32.26 -21.58 -3.72
C ILE A 28 33.40 -22.36 -3.07
N GLN A 29 34.65 -22.15 -3.51
CA GLN A 29 35.87 -22.74 -2.91
C GLN A 29 36.42 -21.90 -1.75
N THR A 30 35.83 -20.73 -1.44
CA THR A 30 36.30 -19.88 -0.36
C THR A 30 35.79 -20.37 0.99
N LYS A 31 36.61 -20.16 2.01
CA LYS A 31 36.26 -20.42 3.42
C LYS A 31 35.02 -19.59 3.83
N GLU A 32 34.93 -18.33 3.32
CA GLU A 32 33.77 -17.47 3.58
C GLU A 32 32.46 -18.09 3.06
N PHE A 33 32.49 -18.69 1.87
CA PHE A 33 31.31 -19.40 1.34
C PHE A 33 30.97 -20.61 2.19
N GLU A 34 31.93 -21.43 2.51
CA GLU A 34 31.75 -22.64 3.31
C GLU A 34 31.13 -22.32 4.66
N GLU A 35 31.68 -21.37 5.39
CA GLU A 35 31.24 -21.00 6.73
C GLU A 35 29.86 -20.31 6.77
N ASN A 36 29.54 -19.45 5.78
CA ASN A 36 28.40 -18.56 5.88
C ASN A 36 27.23 -18.92 4.95
N TYR A 37 27.46 -19.71 3.88
CA TYR A 37 26.45 -19.88 2.84
C TYR A 37 26.22 -21.33 2.36
N SER A 38 27.21 -22.22 2.51
CA SER A 38 27.14 -23.59 1.97
C SER A 38 25.95 -24.41 2.50
N HIS A 39 25.47 -24.09 3.69
CA HIS A 39 24.35 -24.73 4.36
C HIS A 39 22.97 -24.19 3.95
N PHE A 40 22.91 -23.13 3.15
CA PHE A 40 21.65 -22.58 2.65
C PHE A 40 21.04 -23.47 1.57
N LEU A 41 19.72 -23.49 1.49
CA LEU A 41 19.00 -24.20 0.42
C LEU A 41 19.28 -23.56 -0.96
N TYR A 42 19.39 -22.24 -1.01
CA TYR A 42 19.72 -21.44 -2.19
C TYR A 42 20.94 -20.57 -1.91
N PRO A 43 22.16 -21.15 -1.83
CA PRO A 43 23.36 -20.36 -1.53
C PRO A 43 23.67 -19.41 -2.69
N PRO A 44 24.13 -18.20 -2.41
CA PRO A 44 24.50 -17.25 -3.45
C PRO A 44 25.73 -17.75 -4.22
N LEU A 45 25.64 -17.80 -5.53
CA LEU A 45 26.68 -18.32 -6.41
C LEU A 45 27.79 -17.28 -6.72
N LEU A 46 27.62 -16.04 -6.28
CA LEU A 46 28.66 -15.01 -6.21
C LEU A 46 28.67 -14.39 -4.82
N ASN A 47 29.77 -13.79 -4.40
CA ASN A 47 29.83 -13.10 -3.12
C ASN A 47 28.88 -11.90 -3.10
N PRO A 48 27.79 -11.92 -2.34
CA PRO A 48 26.79 -10.84 -2.36
C PRO A 48 27.34 -9.48 -1.93
N LYS A 49 28.43 -9.46 -1.15
CA LYS A 49 29.08 -8.24 -0.69
C LYS A 49 29.86 -7.52 -1.83
N ASN A 50 30.22 -8.26 -2.88
CA ASN A 50 31.07 -7.76 -3.98
C ASN A 50 30.28 -7.59 -5.28
N VAL A 51 28.98 -7.84 -5.29
CA VAL A 51 28.13 -7.68 -6.48
C VAL A 51 27.75 -6.20 -6.66
N ASP A 52 28.01 -5.67 -7.83
CA ASP A 52 27.37 -4.42 -8.24
C ASP A 52 25.97 -4.72 -8.81
N TYR A 53 24.96 -4.55 -7.97
CA TYR A 53 23.57 -4.79 -8.34
C TYR A 53 23.05 -3.86 -9.46
N CYS A 54 23.77 -2.79 -9.77
CA CYS A 54 23.41 -1.90 -10.88
C CYS A 54 23.86 -2.44 -12.25
N GLN A 55 24.82 -3.38 -12.26
CA GLN A 55 25.41 -3.95 -13.48
C GLN A 55 24.93 -5.37 -13.78
N ILE A 56 24.13 -5.97 -12.90
CA ILE A 56 23.59 -7.31 -13.07
C ILE A 56 22.09 -7.25 -13.33
N SER A 57 21.58 -8.05 -14.29
CA SER A 57 20.14 -8.09 -14.52
C SER A 57 19.42 -8.87 -13.41
N PRO A 58 18.15 -8.55 -13.12
CA PRO A 58 17.39 -9.26 -12.11
C PRO A 58 17.21 -10.75 -12.41
N GLU A 59 17.11 -11.12 -13.68
CA GLU A 59 16.98 -12.51 -14.13
C GLU A 59 18.29 -13.29 -13.83
N VAL A 60 19.43 -12.71 -14.13
CA VAL A 60 20.74 -13.29 -13.79
C VAL A 60 20.93 -13.38 -12.28
N SER A 61 20.53 -12.33 -11.53
CA SER A 61 20.59 -12.32 -10.07
C SER A 61 19.78 -13.46 -9.46
N TRP A 62 18.57 -13.71 -9.98
CA TRP A 62 17.74 -14.83 -9.56
C TRP A 62 18.41 -16.19 -9.80
N GLU A 63 18.98 -16.41 -10.99
CA GLU A 63 19.66 -17.67 -11.32
C GLU A 63 20.93 -17.88 -10.49
N LEU A 64 21.61 -16.79 -10.09
CA LEU A 64 22.77 -16.82 -9.21
C LEU A 64 22.42 -16.89 -7.73
N ASN A 65 21.15 -17.03 -7.35
CA ASN A 65 20.67 -17.03 -5.98
C ASN A 65 21.13 -15.79 -5.18
N LEU A 66 21.28 -14.65 -5.83
CA LEU A 66 21.68 -13.42 -5.15
C LEU A 66 20.51 -12.88 -4.34
N PRO A 67 20.74 -12.38 -3.12
CA PRO A 67 19.69 -11.70 -2.37
C PRO A 67 19.21 -10.45 -3.12
N LEU A 68 18.01 -9.95 -2.79
CA LEU A 68 17.55 -8.65 -3.27
C LEU A 68 18.56 -7.54 -2.95
N PRO A 69 18.66 -6.49 -3.78
CA PRO A 69 19.56 -5.37 -3.52
C PRO A 69 19.36 -4.78 -2.11
N PRO A 70 20.44 -4.44 -1.38
CA PRO A 70 20.37 -4.03 0.03
C PRO A 70 19.92 -2.56 0.19
N PHE A 71 18.84 -2.15 -0.50
CA PHE A 71 18.30 -0.79 -0.46
C PHE A 71 17.17 -0.63 0.55
N TYR A 72 16.93 -1.62 1.41
CA TYR A 72 15.94 -1.55 2.48
C TYR A 72 16.55 -1.93 3.84
N ARG A 73 15.99 -1.36 4.90
CA ARG A 73 16.48 -1.55 6.27
C ARG A 73 15.84 -2.72 6.99
N PHE A 74 14.57 -3.00 6.69
CA PHE A 74 13.81 -4.10 7.28
C PHE A 74 12.73 -4.58 6.33
N VAL A 75 12.26 -5.78 6.58
CA VAL A 75 11.07 -6.34 5.94
C VAL A 75 9.87 -6.01 6.83
N TYR A 76 8.82 -5.49 6.24
CA TYR A 76 7.56 -5.28 6.92
C TYR A 76 6.55 -6.32 6.46
N TRP A 77 6.04 -7.05 7.40
CA TRP A 77 5.05 -8.09 7.16
C TRP A 77 3.73 -7.71 7.80
N GLY A 78 2.65 -7.74 7.05
CA GLY A 78 1.33 -7.41 7.57
C GLY A 78 0.22 -7.88 6.69
N SER A 79 -0.72 -8.59 7.29
CA SER A 79 -1.92 -9.05 6.63
C SER A 79 -2.91 -7.94 6.40
N HIS A 80 -3.81 -8.18 5.47
CA HIS A 80 -4.92 -7.27 5.23
C HIS A 80 -5.76 -7.11 6.52
N GLY A 81 -6.12 -5.89 6.85
CA GLY A 81 -6.88 -5.61 8.06
C GLY A 81 -6.06 -5.32 9.32
N CYS A 82 -4.75 -5.62 9.34
CA CYS A 82 -3.88 -5.37 10.48
C CYS A 82 -3.38 -3.92 10.62
N GLY A 83 -3.89 -2.97 9.83
CA GLY A 83 -3.46 -1.57 9.92
C GLY A 83 -2.33 -1.19 8.96
N ASN A 84 -2.06 -2.01 7.95
CA ASN A 84 -1.00 -1.81 6.94
C ASN A 84 -0.94 -0.41 6.36
N THR A 85 -2.10 0.15 6.08
CA THR A 85 -2.23 1.47 5.46
C THR A 85 -1.75 2.57 6.41
N ALA A 86 -2.22 2.54 7.66
CA ALA A 86 -1.80 3.51 8.67
C ALA A 86 -0.30 3.41 8.94
N PHE A 87 0.21 2.20 9.11
CA PHE A 87 1.63 1.97 9.34
C PHE A 87 2.50 2.47 8.18
N GLY A 88 2.10 2.20 6.93
CA GLY A 88 2.79 2.71 5.75
C GLY A 88 2.80 4.24 5.67
N VAL A 89 1.67 4.90 6.01
CA VAL A 89 1.58 6.37 6.11
C VAL A 89 2.52 6.90 7.19
N PHE A 90 2.57 6.26 8.35
CA PHE A 90 3.46 6.68 9.43
C PHE A 90 4.93 6.50 9.05
N LEU A 91 5.30 5.36 8.44
CA LEU A 91 6.66 5.18 7.93
C LEU A 91 7.04 6.23 6.87
N ALA A 92 6.11 6.59 5.98
CA ALA A 92 6.35 7.63 4.98
C ALA A 92 6.64 9.00 5.62
N LYS A 93 5.99 9.34 6.75
CA LYS A 93 6.29 10.54 7.53
C LYS A 93 7.74 10.53 8.07
N TYR A 94 8.30 9.35 8.37
CA TYR A 94 9.70 9.16 8.76
C TYR A 94 10.67 9.09 7.58
N GLY A 95 10.21 9.38 6.36
CA GLY A 95 11.04 9.30 5.16
C GLY A 95 11.18 7.90 4.58
N GLY A 96 10.33 6.97 5.02
CA GLY A 96 10.27 5.60 4.51
C GLY A 96 9.76 5.54 3.08
N TYR A 97 10.48 4.83 2.24
CA TYR A 97 10.06 4.46 0.89
C TYR A 97 9.69 2.99 0.85
N ASN A 98 8.50 2.71 0.36
CA ASN A 98 7.95 1.36 0.32
C ASN A 98 8.33 0.64 -0.98
N PHE A 99 9.12 -0.42 -0.90
CA PHE A 99 9.24 -1.41 -1.95
C PHE A 99 8.19 -2.49 -1.70
N TYR A 100 7.18 -2.52 -2.54
CA TYR A 100 5.99 -3.33 -2.30
C TYR A 100 6.01 -4.64 -3.09
N SER A 101 5.86 -5.76 -2.38
CA SER A 101 5.59 -7.05 -2.97
C SER A 101 4.16 -7.09 -3.51
N THR A 102 4.00 -7.40 -4.77
CA THR A 102 2.70 -7.57 -5.42
C THR A 102 2.06 -8.90 -5.00
N ASN A 103 0.71 -9.01 -5.15
CA ASN A 103 -0.03 -10.27 -4.96
C ASN A 103 0.23 -11.27 -6.12
N GLU A 104 1.46 -11.35 -6.61
CA GLU A 104 1.86 -12.28 -7.65
C GLU A 104 2.14 -13.65 -7.03
N ASN A 105 1.60 -14.70 -7.60
CA ASN A 105 1.75 -16.07 -7.13
C ASN A 105 3.00 -16.79 -7.65
N ASP A 106 3.95 -16.05 -8.20
CA ASP A 106 5.22 -16.55 -8.73
C ASP A 106 6.36 -15.78 -8.09
N GLY A 107 7.13 -16.45 -7.21
CA GLY A 107 8.22 -15.84 -6.45
C GLY A 107 9.33 -15.25 -7.32
N ARG A 108 9.61 -15.85 -8.49
CA ARG A 108 10.57 -15.31 -9.46
C ARG A 108 10.12 -13.98 -10.03
N LYS A 109 8.83 -13.85 -10.39
CA LYS A 109 8.28 -12.59 -10.90
C LYS A 109 8.28 -11.52 -9.82
N VAL A 110 7.94 -11.86 -8.57
CA VAL A 110 8.02 -10.95 -7.42
C VAL A 110 9.44 -10.44 -7.24
N TYR A 111 10.43 -11.34 -7.22
CA TYR A 111 11.84 -10.97 -7.08
C TYR A 111 12.30 -10.01 -8.19
N ILE A 112 12.03 -10.35 -9.45
CA ILE A 112 12.42 -9.54 -10.62
C ILE A 112 11.78 -8.15 -10.55
N SER A 113 10.50 -8.07 -10.21
CA SER A 113 9.78 -6.81 -10.09
C SER A 113 10.36 -5.92 -9.00
N LEU A 114 10.59 -6.48 -7.81
CA LEU A 114 11.19 -5.76 -6.68
C LEU A 114 12.61 -5.30 -6.99
N PHE A 115 13.42 -6.17 -7.58
CA PHE A 115 14.79 -5.82 -7.98
C PHE A 115 14.80 -4.61 -8.93
N LYS A 116 13.97 -4.63 -9.99
CA LYS A 116 13.83 -3.52 -10.94
C LYS A 116 13.39 -2.24 -10.24
N ASP A 117 12.40 -2.35 -9.35
CA ASP A 117 11.90 -1.21 -8.58
C ASP A 117 13.00 -0.62 -7.67
N MET A 118 13.73 -1.45 -6.95
CA MET A 118 14.84 -1.04 -6.08
C MET A 118 15.95 -0.32 -6.85
N ILE A 119 16.37 -0.86 -8.00
CA ILE A 119 17.41 -0.24 -8.81
C ILE A 119 16.95 1.10 -9.40
N SER A 120 15.76 1.15 -9.97
CA SER A 120 15.24 2.37 -10.60
C SER A 120 15.03 3.51 -9.60
N LYS A 121 14.62 3.18 -8.38
CA LYS A 121 14.23 4.16 -7.36
C LYS A 121 15.28 4.40 -6.26
N ARG A 122 16.45 3.75 -6.34
CA ARG A 122 17.54 3.95 -5.36
C ARG A 122 17.94 5.42 -5.18
N HIS A 123 17.79 6.22 -6.24
CA HIS A 123 18.09 7.65 -6.19
C HIS A 123 17.15 8.44 -5.25
N LEU A 124 15.98 7.88 -4.90
CA LEU A 124 15.03 8.47 -3.95
C LEU A 124 15.47 8.29 -2.50
N LEU A 125 16.38 7.33 -2.22
CA LEU A 125 16.86 7.01 -0.88
C LEU A 125 18.03 7.90 -0.44
N LYS A 126 18.04 9.17 -0.87
CA LYS A 126 19.09 10.13 -0.49
C LYS A 126 18.78 10.80 0.84
N LYS A 127 19.87 11.18 1.57
CA LYS A 127 19.84 11.90 2.85
C LYS A 127 19.10 11.14 3.96
N ASP A 128 17.94 11.65 4.37
CA ASP A 128 17.18 11.16 5.52
C ASP A 128 16.08 10.15 5.13
N LYS A 129 16.14 9.62 3.91
CA LYS A 129 15.19 8.64 3.42
C LYS A 129 15.75 7.22 3.51
N PHE A 130 14.87 6.26 3.76
CA PHE A 130 15.23 4.84 3.82
C PHE A 130 14.19 3.99 3.06
N GLY A 131 14.65 2.87 2.51
CA GLY A 131 13.77 1.87 1.93
C GLY A 131 13.30 0.87 2.99
N TYR A 132 12.12 0.33 2.83
CA TYR A 132 11.65 -0.89 3.49
C TYR A 132 10.90 -1.78 2.50
N LEU A 133 10.97 -3.08 2.70
CA LEU A 133 10.29 -4.07 1.86
C LEU A 133 8.98 -4.47 2.53
N ALA A 134 7.84 -4.14 1.91
CA ALA A 134 6.53 -4.52 2.45
C ALA A 134 6.00 -5.78 1.75
N ILE A 135 5.81 -6.85 2.53
CA ILE A 135 5.13 -8.06 2.10
C ILE A 135 3.74 -8.03 2.71
N ARG A 136 2.75 -7.80 1.86
CA ARG A 136 1.36 -7.68 2.27
C ARG A 136 0.52 -8.74 1.59
N ASN A 137 -0.47 -9.27 2.31
CA ASN A 137 -1.41 -10.24 1.75
C ASN A 137 -0.67 -11.39 1.07
N TYR A 138 0.19 -12.04 1.83
CA TYR A 138 1.00 -13.13 1.33
C TYR A 138 0.18 -14.11 0.49
N VAL A 139 0.71 -14.42 -0.67
CA VAL A 139 0.17 -15.43 -1.58
C VAL A 139 1.26 -16.48 -1.76
N ASP A 140 0.96 -17.69 -1.35
CA ASP A 140 1.83 -18.83 -1.60
C ASP A 140 1.69 -19.29 -3.05
N GLY A 141 2.79 -19.68 -3.67
CA GLY A 141 2.81 -20.06 -5.08
C GLY A 141 4.16 -20.59 -5.52
N ASN A 142 4.34 -20.71 -6.83
CA ASN A 142 5.56 -21.24 -7.42
C ASN A 142 6.80 -20.40 -7.00
N GLU A 143 7.90 -21.09 -6.61
CA GLU A 143 9.19 -20.49 -6.29
C GLU A 143 9.16 -19.44 -5.16
N HIS A 144 8.08 -19.35 -4.36
CA HIS A 144 8.02 -18.44 -3.21
C HIS A 144 9.03 -18.80 -2.12
N GLU A 145 9.27 -20.08 -1.89
CA GLU A 145 10.30 -20.52 -0.96
C GLU A 145 11.67 -19.93 -1.33
N LYS A 146 12.07 -20.04 -2.61
CA LYS A 146 13.31 -19.44 -3.09
C LYS A 146 13.30 -17.92 -2.93
N PHE A 147 12.22 -17.25 -3.24
CA PHE A 147 12.07 -15.79 -3.06
C PHE A 147 12.32 -15.39 -1.59
N HIS A 148 11.74 -16.13 -0.63
CA HIS A 148 11.95 -15.87 0.79
C HIS A 148 13.42 -16.03 1.21
N PHE A 149 14.11 -17.02 0.66
CA PHE A 149 15.55 -17.18 0.89
C PHE A 149 16.41 -16.07 0.29
N LEU A 150 15.97 -15.48 -0.80
CA LEU A 150 16.70 -14.43 -1.50
C LEU A 150 16.44 -13.02 -0.98
N MET A 151 15.77 -12.87 0.14
CA MET A 151 15.72 -11.59 0.83
C MET A 151 17.07 -11.26 1.45
N HIS A 152 17.45 -9.98 1.39
CA HIS A 152 18.65 -9.54 2.09
C HIS A 152 18.49 -9.75 3.59
N SER A 153 19.53 -10.23 4.26
CA SER A 153 19.54 -10.45 5.71
C SER A 153 19.19 -9.15 6.46
N SER A 154 18.05 -9.13 7.12
CA SER A 154 17.54 -7.98 7.86
C SER A 154 16.66 -8.43 9.02
N SER A 155 16.11 -7.47 9.76
CA SER A 155 15.04 -7.71 10.72
C SER A 155 13.67 -7.57 10.06
N ALA A 156 12.64 -8.18 10.66
CA ALA A 156 11.26 -8.04 10.24
C ALA A 156 10.43 -7.26 11.26
N ILE A 157 9.45 -6.53 10.78
CA ILE A 157 8.33 -6.02 11.58
C ILE A 157 7.10 -6.84 11.18
N ASN A 158 6.47 -7.49 12.14
CA ASN A 158 5.20 -8.18 11.96
C ASN A 158 4.08 -7.40 12.62
N LEU A 159 3.19 -6.85 11.81
CA LEU A 159 2.02 -6.14 12.31
C LEU A 159 0.85 -7.13 12.46
N VAL A 160 0.40 -7.32 13.69
CA VAL A 160 -0.66 -8.27 14.05
C VAL A 160 -1.92 -7.58 14.54
N ARG A 161 -3.02 -8.29 14.49
CA ARG A 161 -4.31 -7.83 15.00
C ARG A 161 -5.19 -9.01 15.38
N ASP A 162 -6.08 -8.79 16.35
CA ASP A 162 -7.14 -9.73 16.72
C ASP A 162 -7.91 -10.23 15.48
N PRO A 163 -8.10 -11.56 15.30
CA PRO A 163 -8.71 -12.12 14.10
C PRO A 163 -10.16 -11.68 13.86
N ILE A 164 -10.96 -11.48 14.92
CA ILE A 164 -12.34 -10.98 14.79
C ILE A 164 -12.34 -9.54 14.29
N SER A 165 -11.39 -8.72 14.78
CA SER A 165 -11.18 -7.37 14.30
C SER A 165 -10.71 -7.33 12.84
N CYS A 166 -9.94 -8.33 12.38
CA CYS A 166 -9.60 -8.49 10.97
C CYS A 166 -10.82 -8.81 10.12
N LEU A 167 -11.67 -9.76 10.55
CA LEU A 167 -12.93 -10.08 9.87
C LEU A 167 -13.85 -8.87 9.78
N LYS A 168 -13.99 -8.13 10.89
CA LYS A 168 -14.74 -6.86 10.89
C LYS A 168 -14.25 -5.88 9.82
N HIS A 169 -12.94 -5.75 9.69
CA HIS A 169 -12.36 -4.91 8.65
C HIS A 169 -12.67 -5.44 7.24
N TYR A 170 -12.57 -6.75 7.02
CA TYR A 170 -12.86 -7.36 5.73
C TYR A 170 -14.31 -7.15 5.30
N ILE A 171 -15.26 -7.39 6.19
CA ILE A 171 -16.69 -7.19 5.94
C ILE A 171 -16.98 -5.71 5.67
N GLY A 172 -16.34 -4.82 6.44
CA GLY A 172 -16.49 -3.38 6.34
C GLY A 172 -15.68 -2.74 5.21
N MET A 173 -14.94 -3.53 4.42
CA MET A 173 -14.10 -2.99 3.36
C MET A 173 -14.93 -2.39 2.24
N LYS A 174 -14.80 -1.08 2.09
CA LYS A 174 -15.52 -0.31 1.09
C LYS A 174 -14.95 -0.55 -0.30
N ARG A 175 -15.85 -0.64 -1.25
CA ARG A 175 -15.56 -0.74 -2.69
C ARG A 175 -16.32 0.34 -3.43
N TYR A 176 -15.87 0.64 -4.62
CA TYR A 176 -16.65 1.50 -5.50
C TYR A 176 -17.78 0.70 -6.12
N TYR A 177 -18.97 1.25 -6.06
CA TYR A 177 -20.07 0.71 -6.81
C TYR A 177 -19.81 0.92 -8.32
N ASN A 178 -20.09 -0.07 -9.15
CA ASN A 178 -19.77 -0.02 -10.60
C ASN A 178 -20.34 1.18 -11.33
N LYS A 179 -21.39 1.80 -10.77
CA LYS A 179 -22.06 3.00 -11.33
C LYS A 179 -21.71 4.28 -10.57
N SER A 180 -20.71 4.26 -9.69
CA SER A 180 -20.36 5.43 -8.89
C SER A 180 -19.86 6.59 -9.76
N ILE A 181 -20.38 7.78 -9.49
CA ILE A 181 -19.97 9.01 -10.18
C ILE A 181 -18.80 9.58 -9.38
N ARG A 182 -17.58 9.46 -9.94
CA ARG A 182 -16.35 9.96 -9.33
C ARG A 182 -15.84 11.24 -9.99
N ARG A 183 -16.26 11.48 -11.23
CA ARG A 183 -15.91 12.67 -12.00
C ARG A 183 -17.18 13.31 -12.52
N PHE A 184 -17.40 14.56 -12.18
CA PHE A 184 -18.63 15.33 -12.46
C PHE A 184 -18.25 16.78 -12.77
N ASN A 185 -19.18 17.55 -13.31
CA ASN A 185 -18.99 18.96 -13.68
C ASN A 185 -19.82 19.91 -12.79
N LEU A 186 -19.69 21.21 -13.03
CA LEU A 186 -20.37 22.25 -12.25
C LEU A 186 -21.91 22.22 -12.36
N THR A 187 -22.48 21.55 -13.39
CA THR A 187 -23.92 21.46 -13.59
C THR A 187 -24.56 20.26 -12.91
N PHE A 188 -23.72 19.33 -12.42
CA PHE A 188 -24.18 18.09 -11.75
C PHE A 188 -24.69 18.41 -10.34
N ASP A 189 -25.85 17.87 -9.95
CA ASP A 189 -26.37 18.09 -8.59
C ASP A 189 -25.51 17.26 -7.57
N PRO A 190 -24.88 17.91 -6.59
CA PRO A 190 -24.07 17.22 -5.58
C PRO A 190 -24.77 16.03 -4.89
N LYS A 191 -26.08 16.09 -4.66
CA LYS A 191 -26.83 14.99 -4.01
C LYS A 191 -26.79 13.68 -4.81
N ASP A 192 -26.71 13.77 -6.16
CA ASP A 192 -26.76 12.60 -7.03
C ASP A 192 -25.43 11.82 -7.06
N ILE A 193 -24.31 12.47 -6.70
CA ILE A 193 -22.99 11.84 -6.56
C ILE A 193 -23.04 10.72 -5.53
N PHE A 194 -23.79 10.90 -4.43
CA PHE A 194 -23.76 10.01 -3.27
C PHE A 194 -24.81 8.89 -3.31
N LYS A 195 -25.68 8.83 -4.31
CA LYS A 195 -26.74 7.80 -4.39
C LYS A 195 -26.20 6.39 -4.47
N GLU A 196 -25.11 6.17 -5.20
CA GLU A 196 -24.49 4.86 -5.42
C GLU A 196 -22.96 4.94 -5.35
N LEU A 197 -22.43 5.69 -4.38
CA LEU A 197 -21.01 5.97 -4.30
C LEU A 197 -20.23 4.80 -3.65
N VAL A 198 -20.75 4.27 -2.55
CA VAL A 198 -20.06 3.30 -1.70
C VAL A 198 -20.76 1.95 -1.75
N GLY A 199 -19.97 0.90 -2.01
CA GLY A 199 -20.38 -0.49 -1.91
C GLY A 199 -19.49 -1.28 -0.96
N TYR A 200 -19.90 -2.49 -0.64
CA TYR A 200 -19.21 -3.42 0.25
C TYR A 200 -19.07 -4.78 -0.44
N SER A 201 -17.88 -5.37 -0.37
CA SER A 201 -17.65 -6.69 -0.96
C SER A 201 -18.39 -7.78 -0.17
N CYS A 202 -19.13 -8.63 -0.88
CA CYS A 202 -19.77 -9.82 -0.35
C CYS A 202 -19.54 -10.97 -1.34
N GLY A 203 -18.45 -11.70 -1.19
CA GLY A 203 -18.01 -12.66 -2.21
C GLY A 203 -17.70 -11.96 -3.53
N ASN A 204 -18.37 -12.39 -4.60
CA ASN A 204 -18.25 -11.81 -5.94
C ASN A 204 -19.19 -10.61 -6.17
N GLU A 205 -20.02 -10.27 -5.19
CA GLU A 205 -21.01 -9.19 -5.30
C GLU A 205 -20.56 -7.95 -4.56
N ILE A 206 -21.16 -6.81 -4.95
CA ILE A 206 -21.02 -5.54 -4.23
C ILE A 206 -22.41 -5.15 -3.71
N LYS A 207 -22.55 -5.13 -2.38
CA LYS A 207 -23.78 -4.73 -1.68
C LYS A 207 -23.72 -3.28 -1.22
N LYS A 208 -24.89 -2.64 -0.98
CA LYS A 208 -24.98 -1.25 -0.44
C LYS A 208 -24.67 -1.16 1.06
N THR A 209 -24.66 -2.31 1.74
CA THR A 209 -24.36 -2.43 3.17
C THR A 209 -23.40 -3.58 3.40
N PRO A 210 -22.55 -3.53 4.44
CA PRO A 210 -21.74 -4.68 4.82
C PRO A 210 -22.65 -5.85 5.25
N SER A 211 -22.20 -7.09 5.00
CA SER A 211 -22.98 -8.29 5.28
C SER A 211 -22.17 -9.33 6.05
N LEU A 212 -22.71 -9.88 7.11
CA LEU A 212 -22.10 -10.99 7.86
C LEU A 212 -21.96 -12.26 7.00
N GLU A 213 -22.79 -12.43 5.99
CA GLU A 213 -22.70 -13.55 5.04
C GLU A 213 -21.35 -13.54 4.25
N ALA A 214 -20.71 -12.39 4.17
CA ALA A 214 -19.39 -12.27 3.54
C ALA A 214 -18.26 -12.93 4.34
N ILE A 215 -18.50 -13.29 5.62
CA ILE A 215 -17.47 -13.88 6.51
C ILE A 215 -16.88 -15.13 5.89
N GLU A 216 -17.71 -16.05 5.41
CA GLU A 216 -17.23 -17.31 4.87
C GLU A 216 -16.31 -17.12 3.66
N SER A 217 -16.73 -16.30 2.70
CA SER A 217 -15.89 -16.00 1.53
C SER A 217 -14.59 -15.29 1.90
N TRP A 218 -14.60 -14.45 2.95
CA TRP A 218 -13.39 -13.79 3.43
C TRP A 218 -12.45 -14.76 4.15
N ILE A 219 -12.96 -15.71 4.92
CA ILE A 219 -12.17 -16.75 5.55
C ILE A 219 -11.47 -17.58 4.48
N ASP A 220 -12.20 -18.04 3.45
CA ASP A 220 -11.66 -18.87 2.39
C ASP A 220 -10.61 -18.14 1.53
N PHE A 221 -10.84 -16.87 1.26
CA PHE A 221 -9.93 -16.06 0.46
C PHE A 221 -8.69 -15.59 1.23
N ARG A 222 -8.78 -15.39 2.54
CA ARG A 222 -7.75 -14.77 3.37
C ARG A 222 -7.21 -15.63 4.50
N TYR A 223 -7.46 -16.94 4.49
CA TYR A 223 -7.02 -17.82 5.58
C TYR A 223 -5.51 -17.72 5.84
N LYS A 224 -4.69 -17.58 4.80
CA LYS A 224 -3.24 -17.43 4.92
C LYS A 224 -2.81 -16.14 5.62
N CYS A 225 -3.66 -15.12 5.60
CA CYS A 225 -3.39 -13.86 6.30
C CYS A 225 -3.39 -13.97 7.82
N PHE A 226 -3.83 -15.10 8.39
CA PHE A 226 -3.77 -15.37 9.82
C PHE A 226 -2.49 -16.11 10.23
N HIS A 227 -1.62 -16.46 9.27
CA HIS A 227 -0.41 -17.28 9.46
C HIS A 227 0.90 -16.52 9.24
N ASP A 228 0.88 -15.20 9.18
CA ASP A 228 2.07 -14.38 8.89
C ASP A 228 3.25 -14.68 9.84
N GLY A 229 2.98 -14.96 11.11
CA GLY A 229 4.01 -15.25 12.09
C GLY A 229 4.80 -16.52 11.76
N GLN A 230 4.12 -17.58 11.31
CA GLN A 230 4.77 -18.82 10.89
C GLN A 230 5.62 -18.61 9.64
N LEU A 231 5.07 -17.90 8.63
CA LEU A 231 5.77 -17.62 7.39
C LEU A 231 7.07 -16.84 7.63
N ILE A 232 7.07 -15.89 8.60
CA ILE A 232 8.27 -15.14 8.98
C ILE A 232 9.31 -16.08 9.61
N GLN A 233 8.90 -17.05 10.42
CA GLN A 233 9.82 -18.02 11.04
C GLN A 233 10.51 -18.92 9.99
N GLU A 234 9.86 -19.17 8.87
CA GLU A 234 10.44 -19.93 7.76
C GLU A 234 11.52 -19.15 7.01
N MET A 235 11.57 -17.83 7.17
CA MET A 235 12.52 -16.95 6.48
C MET A 235 13.88 -16.96 7.16
N LYS A 236 14.77 -17.86 6.74
CA LYS A 236 16.10 -18.08 7.35
C LYS A 236 17.00 -16.83 7.38
N ASN A 237 16.74 -15.83 6.54
CA ASN A 237 17.52 -14.59 6.47
C ASN A 237 17.02 -13.49 7.41
N ILE A 238 15.89 -13.69 8.10
CA ILE A 238 15.40 -12.77 9.12
C ILE A 238 16.08 -13.08 10.44
N LYS A 239 16.84 -12.13 10.97
CA LYS A 239 17.61 -12.31 12.21
C LYS A 239 16.77 -12.15 13.47
N GLU A 240 15.77 -11.28 13.39
CA GLU A 240 14.87 -10.97 14.49
C GLU A 240 13.54 -10.43 13.95
N THR A 241 12.50 -10.59 14.72
CA THR A 241 11.15 -10.10 14.38
C THR A 241 10.61 -9.26 15.51
N ILE A 242 10.22 -8.02 15.19
CA ILE A 242 9.49 -7.13 16.10
C ILE A 242 8.01 -7.31 15.81
N VAL A 243 7.27 -7.83 16.77
CA VAL A 243 5.81 -7.96 16.67
C VAL A 243 5.16 -6.69 17.22
N ILE A 244 4.27 -6.10 16.45
CA ILE A 244 3.53 -4.88 16.81
C ILE A 244 2.03 -5.17 16.68
N ASP A 245 1.31 -5.06 17.79
CA ASP A 245 -0.16 -5.13 17.73
C ASP A 245 -0.71 -3.83 17.13
N MET A 246 -1.74 -3.95 16.28
CA MET A 246 -2.38 -2.76 15.68
C MET A 246 -2.81 -1.72 16.72
N ARG A 247 -3.16 -2.15 17.94
CA ARG A 247 -3.54 -1.24 19.05
C ARG A 247 -2.40 -0.30 19.46
N GLU A 248 -1.16 -0.68 19.18
CA GLU A 248 0.03 0.13 19.47
C GLU A 248 0.25 1.24 18.46
N ILE A 249 -0.34 1.12 17.25
CA ILE A 249 -0.22 2.12 16.18
C ILE A 249 -1.52 2.91 15.96
N VAL A 250 -2.44 2.90 16.91
CA VAL A 250 -3.67 3.70 16.85
C VAL A 250 -3.80 4.61 18.06
N GLY A 251 -4.44 5.78 17.86
CA GLY A 251 -4.67 6.77 18.91
C GLY A 251 -3.38 7.26 19.57
N LYS A 252 -3.41 7.49 20.88
CA LYS A 252 -2.31 8.09 21.63
C LYS A 252 -1.00 7.32 21.63
N ASN A 253 -1.05 6.00 21.38
CA ASN A 253 0.13 5.14 21.39
C ASN A 253 0.96 5.24 20.09
N SER A 254 0.32 5.61 18.99
CA SER A 254 0.92 5.56 17.65
C SER A 254 2.23 6.32 17.54
N PHE A 255 2.30 7.52 18.07
CA PHE A 255 3.51 8.34 18.04
C PHE A 255 4.67 7.67 18.79
N ASN A 256 4.43 7.22 20.03
CA ASN A 256 5.46 6.56 20.84
C ASN A 256 5.98 5.28 20.20
N THR A 257 5.11 4.45 19.65
CA THR A 257 5.49 3.21 18.94
C THR A 257 6.35 3.56 17.74
N MET A 258 5.96 4.53 16.92
CA MET A 258 6.75 4.96 15.78
C MET A 258 8.10 5.56 16.18
N GLN A 259 8.18 6.29 17.28
CA GLN A 259 9.46 6.78 17.84
C GLN A 259 10.38 5.64 18.27
N ASN A 260 9.84 4.59 18.89
CA ASN A 260 10.61 3.43 19.28
C ASN A 260 11.19 2.69 18.06
N ILE A 261 10.36 2.49 17.01
CA ILE A 261 10.79 1.94 15.72
C ILE A 261 11.90 2.81 15.11
N ALA A 262 11.71 4.13 15.10
CA ALA A 262 12.68 5.06 14.57
C ALA A 262 14.03 5.00 15.29
N ARG A 263 14.03 4.90 16.63
CA ARG A 263 15.26 4.72 17.42
C ARG A 263 15.92 3.38 17.14
N TYR A 264 15.14 2.30 17.14
CA TYR A 264 15.64 0.96 16.89
C TYR A 264 16.37 0.85 15.54
N TYR A 265 15.74 1.34 14.48
CA TYR A 265 16.30 1.34 13.12
C TYR A 265 17.23 2.53 12.84
N LYS A 266 17.52 3.39 13.83
CA LYS A 266 18.36 4.59 13.69
C LYS A 266 17.92 5.46 12.51
N LEU A 267 16.60 5.68 12.39
CA LEU A 267 16.04 6.56 11.37
C LEU A 267 16.35 8.02 11.75
N LYS A 268 16.84 8.81 10.80
CA LYS A 268 17.38 10.15 11.06
C LYS A 268 16.34 11.26 11.20
N THR A 269 15.09 10.96 11.35
CA THR A 269 14.03 11.98 11.35
C THR A 269 13.78 12.56 12.73
N LYS A 270 13.78 13.89 12.80
CA LYS A 270 13.21 14.62 13.93
C LYS A 270 11.70 14.74 13.68
N PHE A 271 10.91 14.02 14.43
CA PHE A 271 9.46 14.11 14.34
C PHE A 271 8.89 14.74 15.62
N TYR A 272 7.99 15.66 15.44
CA TYR A 272 7.20 16.22 16.54
C TYR A 272 5.81 15.58 16.50
N ASP A 273 5.23 15.31 17.66
CA ASP A 273 3.85 14.87 17.73
C ASP A 273 2.93 16.05 17.39
N ASP A 274 2.45 16.05 16.15
CA ASP A 274 1.47 17.02 15.66
C ASP A 274 0.03 16.50 15.77
N GLY A 275 -0.18 15.37 16.47
CA GLY A 275 -1.46 14.69 16.61
C GLY A 275 -1.91 13.91 15.37
N THR A 276 -1.30 14.10 14.22
CA THR A 276 -1.78 13.49 12.95
C THR A 276 -1.66 11.98 12.88
N MET A 277 -0.79 11.36 13.71
CA MET A 277 -0.70 9.90 13.85
C MET A 277 -1.81 9.31 14.72
N GLN A 278 -2.50 10.14 15.49
CA GLN A 278 -3.61 9.70 16.34
C GLN A 278 -4.93 9.63 15.58
N GLU A 279 -4.98 10.24 14.40
CA GLU A 279 -6.18 10.31 13.59
C GLU A 279 -6.41 9.01 12.77
N LYS A 280 -7.69 8.76 12.47
CA LYS A 280 -8.08 7.67 11.57
C LYS A 280 -7.65 8.00 10.14
N VAL A 281 -6.66 7.27 9.63
CA VAL A 281 -6.03 7.54 8.33
C VAL A 281 -7.02 7.44 7.16
N ALA A 282 -7.94 6.47 7.17
CA ALA A 282 -8.86 6.20 6.07
C ALA A 282 -10.32 6.58 6.41
N GLU A 283 -10.56 7.72 7.04
CA GLU A 283 -11.88 8.13 7.49
C GLU A 283 -12.90 8.30 6.35
N TYR A 284 -12.44 8.79 5.20
CA TYR A 284 -13.26 8.99 4.00
C TYR A 284 -13.08 7.89 2.96
N GLU A 285 -12.59 6.71 3.37
CA GLU A 285 -12.43 5.57 2.46
C GLU A 285 -13.76 5.23 1.76
N GLY A 286 -13.70 5.01 0.44
CA GLY A 286 -14.87 4.76 -0.39
C GLY A 286 -15.68 6.01 -0.75
N ILE A 287 -15.46 7.16 -0.10
CA ILE A 287 -16.13 8.43 -0.41
C ILE A 287 -15.21 9.32 -1.24
N LEU A 288 -13.98 9.52 -0.81
CA LEU A 288 -12.95 10.30 -1.50
C LEU A 288 -11.88 9.36 -2.11
N PRO A 289 -11.19 9.76 -3.18
CA PRO A 289 -11.25 11.07 -3.84
C PRO A 289 -12.42 11.21 -4.81
N LEU A 290 -12.79 12.47 -5.07
CA LEU A 290 -13.74 12.89 -6.10
C LEU A 290 -13.06 13.91 -7.04
N THR A 291 -13.52 14.01 -8.28
CA THR A 291 -13.00 14.97 -9.25
C THR A 291 -14.10 15.86 -9.79
N LEU A 292 -14.00 17.16 -9.53
CA LEU A 292 -14.80 18.18 -10.22
C LEU A 292 -14.05 18.54 -11.49
N TYR A 293 -14.61 18.19 -12.64
CA TYR A 293 -14.07 18.52 -13.94
C TYR A 293 -14.72 19.78 -14.48
N VAL A 294 -13.91 20.77 -14.77
CA VAL A 294 -14.37 22.02 -15.38
C VAL A 294 -13.96 21.99 -16.84
N HIS A 295 -14.96 21.79 -17.72
CA HIS A 295 -14.73 21.79 -19.16
C HIS A 295 -14.86 23.21 -19.74
N PRO A 296 -14.11 23.56 -20.79
CA PRO A 296 -14.24 24.86 -21.46
C PRO A 296 -15.68 25.20 -21.92
N SER A 297 -16.50 24.20 -22.26
CA SER A 297 -17.90 24.39 -22.62
C SER A 297 -18.78 24.81 -21.44
N ASP A 298 -18.47 24.36 -20.23
CA ASP A 298 -19.17 24.75 -18.99
C ASP A 298 -18.87 26.22 -18.63
N ILE A 299 -17.82 26.76 -19.24
CA ILE A 299 -17.30 28.10 -19.01
C ILE A 299 -17.79 29.12 -20.04
N LYS A 300 -18.47 28.71 -21.11
CA LYS A 300 -18.89 29.62 -22.18
C LYS A 300 -19.65 30.84 -21.66
N ASP A 301 -20.51 30.66 -20.68
CA ASP A 301 -21.24 31.74 -20.00
C ASP A 301 -20.35 32.58 -19.08
N PHE A 302 -19.13 32.11 -18.77
CA PHE A 302 -18.20 32.80 -17.90
C PHE A 302 -17.16 33.63 -18.63
N TYR A 303 -16.93 33.38 -19.94
CA TYR A 303 -16.00 34.13 -20.77
C TYR A 303 -16.76 34.92 -21.81
N ASN A 304 -17.03 36.17 -21.54
CA ASN A 304 -17.52 37.10 -22.57
C ASN A 304 -16.48 37.25 -23.68
N GLY A 305 -16.61 36.47 -24.75
CA GLY A 305 -16.10 36.84 -26.07
C GLY A 305 -14.62 36.67 -26.40
N ASN A 306 -13.71 36.27 -25.48
CA ASN A 306 -12.30 36.17 -25.77
C ASN A 306 -11.83 34.72 -25.93
N ASN A 307 -11.45 34.36 -27.16
CA ASN A 307 -10.63 33.20 -27.61
C ASN A 307 -10.43 32.01 -26.65
N LEU A 308 -11.44 31.17 -26.52
CA LEU A 308 -11.44 29.91 -25.76
C LEU A 308 -10.78 28.73 -26.50
N LYS A 309 -10.06 28.98 -27.59
CA LYS A 309 -9.50 27.90 -28.45
C LYS A 309 -8.42 27.04 -27.83
N SER A 310 -8.00 27.28 -26.58
CA SER A 310 -6.84 26.57 -25.98
C SER A 310 -6.92 26.28 -24.48
N ILE A 311 -8.09 26.22 -23.85
CA ILE A 311 -8.16 25.81 -22.45
C ILE A 311 -8.54 24.34 -22.39
N ASP A 312 -7.57 23.49 -22.12
CA ASP A 312 -7.80 22.11 -21.67
C ASP A 312 -8.66 22.15 -20.40
N GLY A 313 -9.55 21.18 -20.25
CA GLY A 313 -10.35 21.07 -19.05
C GLY A 313 -9.46 20.97 -17.78
N ILE A 314 -9.97 21.47 -16.67
CA ILE A 314 -9.26 21.48 -15.38
C ILE A 314 -9.92 20.45 -14.47
N ASP A 315 -9.13 19.53 -13.94
CA ASP A 315 -9.54 18.63 -12.89
C ASP A 315 -9.21 19.23 -11.51
N ILE A 316 -10.23 19.34 -10.66
CA ILE A 316 -10.14 19.75 -9.27
C ILE A 316 -10.40 18.53 -8.42
N PHE A 317 -9.41 18.10 -7.65
CA PHE A 317 -9.48 16.90 -6.82
C PHE A 317 -9.93 17.29 -5.41
N ILE A 318 -10.98 16.64 -4.94
CA ILE A 318 -11.44 16.68 -3.55
C ILE A 318 -10.99 15.37 -2.91
N THR A 319 -10.06 15.44 -1.96
CA THR A 319 -9.34 14.30 -1.45
C THR A 319 -8.98 14.46 0.03
N THR A 320 -8.12 13.62 0.56
CA THR A 320 -7.52 13.75 1.90
C THR A 320 -6.00 13.64 1.81
N HIS A 321 -5.29 14.02 2.87
CA HIS A 321 -3.82 13.85 2.95
C HIS A 321 -3.38 12.41 2.67
N TYR A 322 -4.21 11.44 3.01
CA TYR A 322 -3.96 10.03 2.78
C TYR A 322 -3.79 9.65 1.31
N TRP A 323 -4.54 10.31 0.41
CA TRP A 323 -4.56 10.00 -1.01
C TRP A 323 -3.63 10.89 -1.84
N LEU A 324 -3.07 11.93 -1.25
CA LEU A 324 -2.13 12.79 -1.95
C LEU A 324 -0.79 12.08 -2.14
N PRO A 325 -0.15 12.26 -3.30
CA PRO A 325 1.22 11.80 -3.50
C PRO A 325 2.15 12.53 -2.52
N PHE A 326 2.62 11.82 -1.50
CA PHE A 326 3.65 12.33 -0.61
C PHE A 326 4.99 12.38 -1.36
N ASN A 327 5.50 13.58 -1.64
CA ASN A 327 6.80 13.76 -2.31
C ASN A 327 6.99 12.98 -3.62
N GLY A 328 5.96 12.84 -4.43
CA GLY A 328 5.98 12.07 -5.67
C GLY A 328 5.65 10.58 -5.50
N PHE A 329 5.26 10.18 -4.30
CA PHE A 329 4.81 8.82 -4.00
C PHE A 329 3.27 8.78 -3.97
N VAL A 330 2.68 8.18 -4.99
CA VAL A 330 1.29 7.70 -4.93
C VAL A 330 1.36 6.25 -4.49
N PRO A 331 0.82 5.86 -3.33
CA PRO A 331 0.79 4.47 -2.95
C PRO A 331 0.15 3.64 -4.08
N TYR A 332 0.78 2.53 -4.46
CA TYR A 332 0.27 1.64 -5.52
C TYR A 332 -1.21 1.27 -5.32
N GLU A 333 -1.62 1.09 -4.06
CA GLU A 333 -3.01 0.85 -3.68
C GLU A 333 -3.96 1.98 -4.08
N THR A 334 -3.48 3.23 -4.16
CA THR A 334 -4.28 4.36 -4.60
C THR A 334 -4.61 4.31 -6.08
N GLN A 335 -3.64 3.90 -6.90
CA GLN A 335 -3.85 3.83 -8.36
C GLN A 335 -4.80 2.71 -8.76
N SER A 336 -4.72 1.54 -8.11
CA SER A 336 -5.56 0.38 -8.45
C SER A 336 -6.99 0.44 -7.87
N ARG A 337 -7.19 1.21 -6.79
CA ARG A 337 -8.51 1.33 -6.14
C ARG A 337 -9.40 2.42 -6.71
N PHE A 338 -8.87 3.32 -7.52
CA PHE A 338 -9.58 4.51 -8.03
C PHE A 338 -9.70 4.49 -9.55
N GLU A 339 -10.43 3.52 -10.08
CA GLU A 339 -10.82 3.56 -11.48
C GLU A 339 -11.39 4.94 -11.80
N GLY A 340 -10.71 5.70 -12.65
CA GLY A 340 -11.12 7.01 -13.15
C GLY A 340 -10.55 8.24 -12.44
N VAL A 341 -9.81 8.12 -11.33
CA VAL A 341 -9.13 9.26 -10.70
C VAL A 341 -7.62 9.11 -10.80
N VAL A 342 -7.00 9.84 -11.71
CA VAL A 342 -5.55 9.88 -11.90
C VAL A 342 -5.02 11.20 -11.36
N PHE A 343 -4.28 11.13 -10.24
CA PHE A 343 -3.61 12.31 -9.68
C PHE A 343 -2.39 12.68 -10.54
N PRO A 344 -2.20 13.97 -10.81
CA PRO A 344 -0.97 14.44 -11.44
C PRO A 344 0.22 14.31 -10.49
N GLU A 345 1.43 14.15 -11.02
CA GLU A 345 2.68 14.04 -10.21
C GLU A 345 2.89 15.23 -9.26
N LYS A 346 2.43 16.41 -9.66
CA LYS A 346 2.58 17.66 -8.88
C LYS A 346 1.23 18.32 -8.72
N VAL A 347 0.78 18.40 -7.49
CA VAL A 347 -0.44 19.08 -7.09
C VAL A 347 -0.15 20.35 -6.30
N GLU A 348 -1.12 21.25 -6.32
CA GLU A 348 -1.16 22.49 -5.54
C GLU A 348 -2.40 22.45 -4.66
N ASP A 349 -2.23 22.55 -3.34
CA ASP A 349 -3.34 22.64 -2.39
C ASP A 349 -3.96 24.03 -2.46
N ILE A 350 -5.25 24.06 -2.76
CA ILE A 350 -6.05 25.29 -2.87
C ILE A 350 -7.17 25.35 -1.85
N THR A 351 -7.20 24.45 -0.86
CA THR A 351 -8.27 24.30 0.12
C THR A 351 -8.66 25.60 0.77
N LYS A 352 -7.67 26.32 1.34
CA LYS A 352 -7.89 27.60 2.01
C LYS A 352 -8.50 28.66 1.10
N TYR A 353 -8.15 28.66 -0.19
CA TYR A 353 -8.69 29.63 -1.14
C TYR A 353 -10.13 29.31 -1.55
N ILE A 354 -10.48 28.03 -1.63
CA ILE A 354 -11.81 27.60 -2.04
C ILE A 354 -12.80 27.64 -0.88
N LEU A 355 -12.40 27.16 0.32
CA LEU A 355 -13.28 27.09 1.50
C LEU A 355 -13.26 28.36 2.36
N ASN A 356 -12.29 29.28 2.18
CA ASN A 356 -11.97 30.39 3.06
C ASN A 356 -11.45 29.98 4.47
N TYR A 357 -11.22 28.69 4.67
CA TYR A 357 -10.59 28.12 5.87
C TYR A 357 -9.81 26.86 5.47
N GLN A 358 -8.86 26.45 6.32
CA GLN A 358 -8.21 25.16 6.15
C GLN A 358 -9.09 24.09 6.77
N HIS A 359 -9.50 23.11 5.98
CA HIS A 359 -10.23 21.95 6.49
C HIS A 359 -9.25 20.94 7.09
N ASP A 360 -9.59 20.35 8.24
CA ASP A 360 -8.68 19.48 8.98
C ASP A 360 -8.30 18.21 8.19
N LYS A 361 -9.20 17.68 7.37
CA LYS A 361 -9.05 16.40 6.70
C LYS A 361 -9.24 16.44 5.19
N ILE A 362 -10.17 17.25 4.69
CA ILE A 362 -10.45 17.34 3.25
C ILE A 362 -9.50 18.35 2.62
N ILE A 363 -8.89 17.92 1.52
CA ILE A 363 -8.00 18.73 0.72
C ILE A 363 -8.61 18.91 -0.67
N ILE A 364 -8.55 20.15 -1.15
CA ILE A 364 -8.92 20.51 -2.50
C ILE A 364 -7.63 20.87 -3.21
N CYS A 365 -7.30 20.13 -4.27
CA CYS A 365 -6.06 20.36 -5.01
C CYS A 365 -6.28 20.32 -6.52
N VAL A 366 -5.37 20.94 -7.24
CA VAL A 366 -5.32 20.98 -8.70
C VAL A 366 -3.91 20.63 -9.17
N ARG A 367 -3.74 20.34 -10.46
CA ARG A 367 -2.40 20.27 -11.07
C ARG A 367 -1.68 21.60 -10.85
N LYS A 368 -0.40 21.53 -10.50
CA LYS A 368 0.43 22.72 -10.29
C LYS A 368 0.34 23.68 -11.48
N GLY A 369 -0.09 24.90 -11.21
CA GLY A 369 -0.27 25.97 -12.20
C GLY A 369 -1.71 26.14 -12.73
N ASP A 370 -2.60 25.17 -12.52
CA ASP A 370 -4.00 25.29 -12.98
C ASP A 370 -4.79 26.28 -12.13
N PHE A 371 -4.41 26.49 -10.86
CA PHE A 371 -5.04 27.50 -10.03
C PHE A 371 -4.88 28.92 -10.58
N LYS A 372 -3.73 29.23 -11.21
CA LYS A 372 -3.54 30.51 -11.90
C LYS A 372 -4.52 30.70 -13.05
N LYS A 373 -4.89 29.62 -13.75
CA LYS A 373 -5.89 29.66 -14.84
C LYS A 373 -7.28 29.95 -14.28
N ILE A 374 -7.67 29.28 -13.18
CA ILE A 374 -8.95 29.51 -12.48
C ILE A 374 -9.06 30.96 -12.04
N LYS A 375 -8.01 31.54 -11.44
CA LYS A 375 -7.99 32.92 -10.93
C LYS A 375 -8.13 33.99 -12.02
N LYS A 376 -7.84 33.68 -13.30
CA LYS A 376 -8.03 34.63 -14.40
C LYS A 376 -9.51 35.01 -14.64
N SER A 377 -10.42 34.16 -14.20
CA SER A 377 -11.87 34.43 -14.27
C SER A 377 -12.49 34.42 -12.88
N ASN A 378 -12.82 35.61 -12.35
CA ASN A 378 -13.48 35.73 -11.06
C ASN A 378 -14.85 35.02 -11.04
N LYS A 379 -15.56 34.98 -12.18
CA LYS A 379 -16.83 34.29 -12.31
C LYS A 379 -16.68 32.78 -12.19
N LEU A 380 -15.68 32.21 -12.89
CA LEU A 380 -15.33 30.79 -12.78
C LEU A 380 -14.87 30.41 -11.35
N TYR A 381 -13.97 31.20 -10.80
CA TYR A 381 -13.48 31.00 -9.43
C TYR A 381 -14.63 30.93 -8.42
N LYS A 382 -15.56 31.90 -8.46
CA LYS A 382 -16.73 31.93 -7.60
C LYS A 382 -17.67 30.75 -7.81
N ALA A 383 -17.88 30.31 -9.07
CA ALA A 383 -18.72 29.16 -9.37
C ALA A 383 -18.14 27.86 -8.79
N ILE A 384 -16.85 27.64 -8.97
CA ILE A 384 -16.14 26.50 -8.36
C ILE A 384 -16.25 26.55 -6.83
N GLN A 385 -15.99 27.72 -6.24
CA GLN A 385 -16.06 27.92 -4.80
C GLN A 385 -17.45 27.59 -4.25
N GLN A 386 -18.51 28.15 -4.85
CA GLN A 386 -19.88 27.89 -4.43
C GLN A 386 -20.27 26.42 -4.58
N TYR A 387 -19.86 25.78 -5.67
CA TYR A 387 -20.13 24.36 -5.89
C TYR A 387 -19.46 23.47 -4.82
N ILE A 388 -18.18 23.69 -4.54
CA ILE A 388 -17.45 22.89 -3.57
C ILE A 388 -17.96 23.15 -2.15
N ILE A 389 -18.24 24.40 -1.77
CA ILE A 389 -18.85 24.71 -0.47
C ILE A 389 -20.20 23.99 -0.32
N LYS A 390 -21.00 23.89 -1.39
CA LYS A 390 -22.24 23.10 -1.36
C LYS A 390 -21.98 21.59 -1.26
N LEU A 391 -20.88 21.09 -1.83
CA LEU A 391 -20.54 19.66 -1.86
C LEU A 391 -20.05 19.12 -0.51
N ILE A 392 -19.25 19.89 0.24
CA ILE A 392 -18.65 19.45 1.52
C ILE A 392 -19.69 18.88 2.50
N PRO A 393 -20.83 19.51 2.78
CA PRO A 393 -21.85 18.94 3.66
C PRO A 393 -22.38 17.58 3.22
N TYR A 394 -22.44 17.30 1.91
CA TYR A 394 -22.84 15.99 1.41
C TYR A 394 -21.75 14.93 1.65
N ILE A 395 -20.46 15.29 1.53
CA ILE A 395 -19.35 14.42 1.86
C ILE A 395 -19.41 14.03 3.35
N GLU A 396 -19.58 15.00 4.24
CA GLU A 396 -19.69 14.77 5.67
C GLU A 396 -20.92 13.92 6.03
N LYS A 397 -22.06 14.23 5.45
CA LYS A 397 -23.28 13.43 5.62
C LYS A 397 -23.09 11.98 5.17
N GLN A 398 -22.42 11.78 4.03
CA GLN A 398 -22.14 10.42 3.54
C GLN A 398 -21.21 9.67 4.49
N LYS A 399 -20.20 10.33 5.04
CA LYS A 399 -19.33 9.74 6.07
C LYS A 399 -20.15 9.24 7.27
N ASP A 400 -21.07 10.06 7.76
CA ASP A 400 -21.93 9.70 8.91
C ASP A 400 -22.89 8.53 8.56
N ILE A 401 -23.39 8.49 7.32
CA ILE A 401 -24.20 7.35 6.84
C ILE A 401 -23.36 6.06 6.85
N GLU A 402 -22.14 6.12 6.32
CA GLU A 402 -21.28 4.95 6.26
C GLU A 402 -20.78 4.50 7.65
N GLU A 403 -20.60 5.43 8.59
CA GLU A 403 -20.25 5.11 9.97
C GLU A 403 -21.37 4.31 10.67
N LYS A 404 -22.63 4.66 10.43
CA LYS A 404 -23.81 3.97 10.99
C LYS A 404 -24.03 2.56 10.44
N LYS A 405 -23.45 2.23 9.27
CA LYS A 405 -23.53 0.89 8.67
C LYS A 405 -22.52 -0.11 9.22
N LYS A 406 -21.59 0.32 10.08
CA LYS A 406 -20.53 -0.54 10.59
C LYS A 406 -21.06 -1.74 11.36
N ILE A 407 -20.54 -2.91 10.99
CA ILE A 407 -20.68 -4.13 11.77
C ILE A 407 -19.69 -4.07 12.95
N HIS A 408 -20.13 -4.48 14.12
CA HIS A 408 -19.30 -4.56 15.33
C HIS A 408 -18.77 -5.97 15.56
N GLU A 409 -17.73 -6.12 16.36
CA GLU A 409 -17.16 -7.42 16.72
C GLU A 409 -18.17 -8.32 17.40
N ARG A 410 -19.05 -7.74 18.22
CA ARG A 410 -20.16 -8.47 18.87
C ARG A 410 -21.07 -9.13 17.83
N ASP A 411 -21.40 -8.44 16.74
CA ASP A 411 -22.30 -8.97 15.71
C ASP A 411 -21.67 -10.19 15.02
N ILE A 412 -20.34 -10.18 14.83
CA ILE A 412 -19.57 -11.31 14.28
C ILE A 412 -19.60 -12.50 15.26
N LEU A 413 -19.38 -12.25 16.55
CA LEU A 413 -19.42 -13.30 17.58
C LEU A 413 -20.81 -13.93 17.71
N GLU A 414 -21.88 -13.12 17.67
CA GLU A 414 -23.27 -13.60 17.64
C GLU A 414 -23.56 -14.41 16.37
N PHE A 415 -23.03 -13.99 15.22
CA PHE A 415 -23.15 -14.74 13.97
C PHE A 415 -22.45 -16.10 14.04
N PHE A 416 -21.24 -16.19 14.58
CA PHE A 416 -20.53 -17.45 14.82
C PHE A 416 -21.30 -18.34 15.83
N ASN A 417 -21.92 -17.78 16.85
CA ASN A 417 -22.72 -18.53 17.79
C ASN A 417 -23.92 -19.23 17.12
N LYS A 418 -24.52 -18.61 16.11
CA LYS A 418 -25.59 -19.16 15.29
C LYS A 418 -25.11 -20.12 14.21
N ASN A 419 -23.86 -19.97 13.76
CA ASN A 419 -23.26 -20.75 12.66
C ASN A 419 -22.06 -21.57 13.17
N LYS A 420 -22.33 -22.62 13.93
CA LYS A 420 -21.32 -23.45 14.62
C LYS A 420 -20.30 -24.07 13.66
N THR A 421 -20.73 -24.52 12.47
CA THR A 421 -19.84 -25.10 11.44
C THR A 421 -18.82 -24.07 10.96
N LEU A 422 -19.26 -22.85 10.66
CA LEU A 422 -18.38 -21.77 10.23
C LEU A 422 -17.43 -21.34 11.35
N CYS A 423 -17.92 -21.30 12.58
CA CYS A 423 -17.10 -21.03 13.77
C CYS A 423 -15.99 -22.08 13.92
N ALA A 424 -16.32 -23.37 13.78
CA ALA A 424 -15.34 -24.46 13.86
C ALA A 424 -14.32 -24.36 12.72
N LYS A 425 -14.76 -24.08 11.48
CA LYS A 425 -13.86 -23.83 10.34
C LYS A 425 -12.85 -22.72 10.63
N PHE A 426 -13.32 -21.60 11.18
CA PHE A 426 -12.46 -20.45 11.51
C PHE A 426 -11.49 -20.78 12.64
N LYS A 427 -11.95 -21.46 13.69
CA LYS A 427 -11.08 -21.94 14.78
C LYS A 427 -9.97 -22.86 14.25
N ASN A 428 -10.33 -23.86 13.44
CA ASN A 428 -9.34 -24.77 12.85
C ASN A 428 -8.26 -24.03 12.05
N ILE A 429 -8.61 -22.97 11.34
CA ILE A 429 -7.62 -22.14 10.63
C ILE A 429 -6.65 -21.46 11.61
N LEU A 430 -7.14 -21.00 12.76
CA LEU A 430 -6.30 -20.36 13.78
C LEU A 430 -5.48 -21.39 14.57
N ASP A 431 -6.03 -22.58 14.84
CA ASP A 431 -5.43 -23.61 15.68
C ASP A 431 -4.37 -24.46 14.95
N ILE A 432 -4.41 -24.54 13.63
CA ILE A 432 -3.43 -25.31 12.83
C ILE A 432 -1.97 -24.85 13.10
N HIS A 433 -1.78 -23.70 13.73
CA HIS A 433 -0.50 -23.02 13.84
C HIS A 433 -0.16 -22.49 15.25
N LEU A 434 -0.92 -22.90 16.27
CA LEU A 434 -0.53 -22.78 17.67
C LEU A 434 0.27 -24.00 18.11
#